data_01c97684bb3924ea36cc728927606895
#
_entry.id   01c97684bb3924ea36cc728927606895
#
_cell.length_a   1.000
_cell.length_b   1.000
_cell.length_c   1.000
_cell.angle_alpha   90.00
_cell.angle_beta   90.00
_cell.angle_gamma   90.00
#
_symmetry.space_group_name_H-M   'P 1'
#
loop_
_entity.id
_entity.type
_entity.pdbx_description
1 polymer ?
#
loop_
_entity_poly.entity_id
_entity_poly.type
_entity_poly.pdbx_seq_one_letter_code
_entity_poly.pdbx_strand_id
1 'polypeptide(L)'
;MINWTYEIGVRDSKLLNDDKIDKIASILIKKIPFAVYVLTQSGYNKMINKGFNANVIKFFIHTQSILNFQKRYEFDKKIIIDKYSTLNAINNYQRKMSFIKDFSEFYKKNELMYFLEHGEQKIQAIACASIIARHYLNNYMKNQNDKWGFNFLLGANQKVKSQINEFTKKFGKQNLEKVIKTNFKI
;
A
#
# COMPACT_ATOMS: atom_id res chain seq x y z
N MET A 1 -17.81 -18.60 -7.31
CA MET A 1 -16.98 -17.55 -7.86
C MET A 1 -15.58 -17.42 -7.22
N ILE A 2 -15.41 -17.33 -5.91
CA ILE A 2 -14.08 -17.16 -5.27
C ILE A 2 -13.87 -18.21 -4.17
N ASN A 3 -14.66 -19.32 -4.18
CA ASN A 3 -14.60 -20.35 -3.13
C ASN A 3 -13.17 -20.92 -2.95
N TRP A 4 -12.45 -21.15 -4.05
CA TRP A 4 -11.07 -21.63 -4.01
C TRP A 4 -10.11 -20.72 -3.23
N THR A 5 -10.42 -19.42 -3.08
CA THR A 5 -9.56 -18.53 -2.28
C THR A 5 -9.70 -18.79 -0.78
N TYR A 6 -10.87 -19.25 -0.31
CA TYR A 6 -11.04 -19.71 1.07
C TYR A 6 -10.28 -21.01 1.31
N GLU A 7 -10.28 -21.92 0.34
CA GLU A 7 -9.58 -23.21 0.42
C GLU A 7 -8.06 -23.02 0.58
N ILE A 8 -7.47 -22.03 -0.10
CA ILE A 8 -6.05 -21.69 0.06
C ILE A 8 -5.76 -20.82 1.28
N GLY A 9 -6.78 -20.48 2.09
CA GLY A 9 -6.63 -19.78 3.35
C GLY A 9 -6.61 -18.25 3.27
N VAL A 10 -7.16 -17.65 2.19
CA VAL A 10 -7.31 -16.19 2.10
C VAL A 10 -8.23 -15.68 3.21
N ARG A 11 -7.72 -14.77 4.02
CA ARG A 11 -8.41 -14.07 5.09
C ARG A 11 -7.68 -12.74 5.39
N ASP A 12 -8.11 -11.99 6.40
CA ASP A 12 -7.43 -10.77 6.82
C ASP A 12 -5.91 -11.01 6.98
N SER A 13 -5.12 -10.27 6.21
CA SER A 13 -3.66 -10.42 6.15
C SER A 13 -2.95 -10.18 7.49
N LYS A 14 -3.61 -9.47 8.42
CA LYS A 14 -3.10 -9.22 9.78
C LYS A 14 -3.12 -10.49 10.65
N LEU A 15 -3.93 -11.48 10.27
CA LEU A 15 -4.06 -12.77 10.96
C LEU A 15 -3.10 -13.84 10.39
N LEU A 16 -2.30 -13.49 9.39
CA LEU A 16 -1.38 -14.38 8.72
C LEU A 16 0.07 -14.00 9.03
N ASN A 17 0.93 -15.01 9.21
CA ASN A 17 2.38 -14.80 9.24
C ASN A 17 2.93 -14.63 7.82
N ASP A 18 4.16 -14.16 7.70
CA ASP A 18 4.76 -13.82 6.41
C ASP A 18 4.92 -15.05 5.49
N ASP A 19 5.23 -16.23 6.01
CA ASP A 19 5.32 -17.48 5.21
C ASP A 19 3.97 -17.85 4.57
N LYS A 20 2.87 -17.70 5.32
CA LYS A 20 1.52 -17.93 4.78
C LYS A 20 1.14 -16.87 3.75
N ILE A 21 1.49 -15.61 4.00
CA ILE A 21 1.31 -14.51 3.04
C ILE A 21 2.00 -14.85 1.72
N ASP A 22 3.26 -15.29 1.75
CA ASP A 22 4.03 -15.57 0.56
C ASP A 22 3.48 -16.76 -0.22
N LYS A 23 3.09 -17.85 0.47
CA LYS A 23 2.47 -19.03 -0.14
C LYS A 23 1.14 -18.67 -0.83
N ILE A 24 0.25 -17.98 -0.14
CA ILE A 24 -1.07 -17.59 -0.68
C ILE A 24 -0.90 -16.59 -1.83
N ALA A 25 -0.06 -15.56 -1.66
CA ALA A 25 0.21 -14.57 -2.69
C ALA A 25 0.75 -15.20 -3.97
N SER A 26 1.66 -16.18 -3.88
CA SER A 26 2.23 -16.88 -5.04
C SER A 26 1.15 -17.60 -5.87
N ILE A 27 0.09 -18.08 -5.23
CA ILE A 27 -1.05 -18.69 -5.92
C ILE A 27 -1.95 -17.61 -6.52
N LEU A 28 -2.29 -16.56 -5.76
CA LEU A 28 -3.15 -15.47 -6.19
C LEU A 28 -2.59 -14.77 -7.44
N ILE A 29 -1.31 -14.41 -7.42
CA ILE A 29 -0.61 -13.71 -8.50
C ILE A 29 -0.70 -14.45 -9.84
N LYS A 30 -0.75 -15.79 -9.81
CA LYS A 30 -0.86 -16.64 -11.00
C LYS A 30 -2.30 -16.79 -11.50
N LYS A 31 -3.30 -16.60 -10.63
CA LYS A 31 -4.70 -16.98 -10.92
C LYS A 31 -5.66 -15.80 -11.07
N ILE A 32 -5.31 -14.62 -10.55
CA ILE A 32 -6.20 -13.45 -10.63
C ILE A 32 -5.50 -12.26 -11.26
N PRO A 33 -6.22 -11.41 -12.02
CA PRO A 33 -5.72 -10.11 -12.43
C PRO A 33 -5.38 -9.25 -11.22
N PHE A 34 -4.23 -8.59 -11.24
CA PHE A 34 -3.82 -7.69 -10.18
C PHE A 34 -2.90 -6.59 -10.71
N ALA A 35 -2.80 -5.49 -9.98
CA ALA A 35 -1.80 -4.47 -10.18
C ALA A 35 -1.30 -3.95 -8.83
N VAL A 36 -0.06 -3.53 -8.79
CA VAL A 36 0.58 -2.98 -7.60
C VAL A 36 1.21 -1.64 -7.94
N TYR A 37 1.11 -0.71 -7.00
CA TYR A 37 1.90 0.51 -6.99
C TYR A 37 2.70 0.59 -5.69
N VAL A 38 4.01 0.69 -5.80
CA VAL A 38 4.92 0.79 -4.67
C VAL A 38 5.46 2.22 -4.59
N LEU A 39 5.11 2.93 -3.51
CA LEU A 39 5.70 4.22 -3.18
C LEU A 39 6.89 4.01 -2.23
N THR A 40 8.09 4.35 -2.68
CA THR A 40 9.30 4.26 -1.86
C THR A 40 9.25 5.22 -0.66
N GLN A 41 10.06 4.99 0.38
CA GLN A 41 10.18 5.92 1.51
C GLN A 41 10.61 7.32 1.04
N SER A 42 11.57 7.40 0.13
CA SER A 42 11.99 8.69 -0.45
C SER A 42 10.85 9.39 -1.20
N GLY A 43 10.05 8.65 -1.98
CA GLY A 43 8.86 9.18 -2.65
C GLY A 43 7.82 9.67 -1.66
N TYR A 44 7.56 8.89 -0.60
CA TYR A 44 6.67 9.27 0.49
C TYR A 44 7.15 10.57 1.17
N ASN A 45 8.43 10.65 1.54
CA ASN A 45 9.01 11.83 2.20
C ASN A 45 8.92 13.09 1.31
N LYS A 46 9.15 12.95 -0.01
CA LYS A 46 8.96 14.06 -0.96
C LYS A 46 7.52 14.58 -0.97
N MET A 47 6.52 13.68 -0.86
CA MET A 47 5.12 14.11 -0.79
C MET A 47 4.81 14.81 0.54
N ILE A 48 5.31 14.29 1.67
CA ILE A 48 5.19 14.95 2.98
C ILE A 48 5.79 16.36 2.94
N ASN A 49 6.98 16.52 2.38
CA ASN A 49 7.67 17.81 2.26
C ASN A 49 6.91 18.81 1.36
N LYS A 50 6.07 18.32 0.44
CA LYS A 50 5.13 19.13 -0.35
C LYS A 50 3.82 19.44 0.38
N GLY A 51 3.68 19.08 1.67
CA GLY A 51 2.50 19.37 2.49
C GLY A 51 1.36 18.34 2.40
N PHE A 52 1.57 17.19 1.75
CA PHE A 52 0.57 16.13 1.75
C PHE A 52 0.66 15.29 3.03
N ASN A 53 -0.45 15.06 3.70
CA ASN A 53 -0.49 14.16 4.86
C ASN A 53 -0.61 12.69 4.44
N ALA A 54 -0.41 11.79 5.41
CA ALA A 54 -0.41 10.34 5.17
C ALA A 54 -1.70 9.81 4.51
N ASN A 55 -2.88 10.39 4.80
CA ASN A 55 -4.13 9.94 4.21
C ASN A 55 -4.28 10.40 2.75
N VAL A 56 -3.81 11.59 2.40
CA VAL A 56 -3.72 12.04 1.00
C VAL A 56 -2.76 11.15 0.22
N ILE A 57 -1.65 10.74 0.83
CA ILE A 57 -0.69 9.82 0.21
C ILE A 57 -1.31 8.42 0.03
N LYS A 58 -2.08 7.91 0.99
CA LYS A 58 -2.85 6.66 0.81
C LYS A 58 -3.81 6.77 -0.37
N PHE A 59 -4.54 7.87 -0.46
CA PHE A 59 -5.44 8.12 -1.58
C PHE A 59 -4.70 8.10 -2.92
N PHE A 60 -3.56 8.75 -3.01
CA PHE A 60 -2.68 8.72 -4.18
C PHE A 60 -2.26 7.29 -4.56
N ILE A 61 -1.81 6.48 -3.58
CA ILE A 61 -1.37 5.10 -3.80
C ILE A 61 -2.52 4.23 -4.31
N HIS A 62 -3.72 4.34 -3.72
CA HIS A 62 -4.90 3.60 -4.17
C HIS A 62 -5.25 3.96 -5.62
N THR A 63 -5.32 5.25 -5.94
CA THR A 63 -5.63 5.71 -7.30
C THR A 63 -4.60 5.23 -8.32
N GLN A 64 -3.31 5.30 -8.02
CA GLN A 64 -2.25 4.78 -8.90
C GLN A 64 -2.37 3.26 -9.11
N SER A 65 -2.68 2.51 -8.06
CA SER A 65 -2.87 1.06 -8.17
C SER A 65 -4.04 0.71 -9.09
N ILE A 66 -5.16 1.44 -8.97
CA ILE A 66 -6.35 1.25 -9.80
C ILE A 66 -6.07 1.64 -11.25
N LEU A 67 -5.43 2.79 -11.49
CA LEU A 67 -5.01 3.21 -12.83
C LEU A 67 -4.06 2.20 -13.49
N ASN A 68 -3.11 1.64 -12.73
CA ASN A 68 -2.23 0.59 -13.22
C ASN A 68 -2.99 -0.68 -13.58
N PHE A 69 -4.05 -1.00 -12.83
CA PHE A 69 -4.93 -2.13 -13.13
C PHE A 69 -5.72 -1.88 -14.42
N GLN A 70 -6.35 -0.72 -14.56
CA GLN A 70 -7.15 -0.35 -15.73
C GLN A 70 -6.33 -0.25 -17.02
N LYS A 71 -5.05 0.08 -16.93
CA LYS A 71 -4.14 0.07 -18.09
C LYS A 71 -3.81 -1.33 -18.60
N ARG A 72 -3.98 -2.36 -17.78
CA ARG A 72 -3.60 -3.76 -18.11
C ARG A 72 -4.78 -4.65 -18.40
N TYR A 73 -5.93 -4.33 -17.84
CA TYR A 73 -7.12 -5.18 -17.88
C TYR A 73 -8.34 -4.33 -18.24
N GLU A 74 -9.22 -4.88 -19.08
CA GLU A 74 -10.55 -4.31 -19.28
C GLU A 74 -11.31 -4.33 -17.96
N PHE A 75 -11.90 -3.18 -17.60
CA PHE A 75 -12.51 -2.99 -16.30
C PHE A 75 -13.78 -2.12 -16.42
N ASP A 76 -14.91 -2.75 -16.23
CA ASP A 76 -16.24 -2.12 -16.24
C ASP A 76 -16.97 -2.25 -14.87
N LYS A 77 -16.24 -2.67 -13.81
CA LYS A 77 -16.81 -3.11 -12.54
C LYS A 77 -16.63 -2.09 -11.43
N LYS A 78 -17.37 -2.33 -10.33
CA LYS A 78 -17.33 -1.51 -9.11
C LYS A 78 -15.95 -1.55 -8.47
N ILE A 79 -15.45 -0.38 -8.06
CA ILE A 79 -14.23 -0.24 -7.27
C ILE A 79 -14.62 -0.24 -5.80
N ILE A 80 -14.05 -1.14 -5.01
CA ILE A 80 -14.31 -1.23 -3.57
C ILE A 80 -12.98 -1.06 -2.84
N ILE A 81 -12.94 -0.11 -1.90
CA ILE A 81 -11.75 0.24 -1.12
C ILE A 81 -12.08 0.05 0.37
N ASP A 82 -11.16 -0.55 1.13
CA ASP A 82 -11.26 -0.56 2.59
C ASP A 82 -11.21 0.88 3.12
N LYS A 83 -12.24 1.27 3.90
CA LYS A 83 -12.45 2.65 4.33
C LYS A 83 -11.40 3.05 5.38
N TYR A 84 -10.60 4.04 5.07
CA TYR A 84 -9.56 4.57 5.95
C TYR A 84 -9.78 6.04 6.36
N SER A 85 -10.87 6.65 5.90
CA SER A 85 -11.23 8.05 6.20
C SER A 85 -12.70 8.30 5.94
N THR A 86 -13.23 9.45 6.37
CA THR A 86 -14.61 9.86 6.04
C THR A 86 -14.76 10.20 4.56
N LEU A 87 -15.97 10.05 4.00
CA LEU A 87 -16.24 10.39 2.60
C LEU A 87 -15.90 11.86 2.29
N ASN A 88 -16.24 12.78 3.19
CA ASN A 88 -15.90 14.20 3.03
C ASN A 88 -14.37 14.42 2.96
N ALA A 89 -13.60 13.71 3.78
CA ALA A 89 -12.15 13.78 3.72
C ALA A 89 -11.61 13.21 2.41
N ILE A 90 -12.17 12.09 1.92
CA ILE A 90 -11.79 11.48 0.65
C ILE A 90 -12.06 12.42 -0.52
N ASN A 91 -13.22 13.09 -0.54
CA ASN A 91 -13.53 14.12 -1.55
C ASN A 91 -12.53 15.30 -1.50
N ASN A 92 -12.05 15.67 -0.31
CA ASN A 92 -11.00 16.67 -0.17
C ASN A 92 -9.65 16.18 -0.69
N TYR A 93 -9.32 14.89 -0.51
CA TYR A 93 -8.09 14.30 -1.07
C TYR A 93 -8.13 14.27 -2.59
N GLN A 94 -9.28 13.94 -3.17
CA GLN A 94 -9.51 14.01 -4.62
C GLN A 94 -9.26 15.43 -5.14
N ARG A 95 -9.85 16.46 -4.52
CA ARG A 95 -9.62 17.86 -4.89
C ARG A 95 -8.14 18.26 -4.80
N LYS A 96 -7.44 17.84 -3.75
CA LYS A 96 -6.00 18.09 -3.58
C LYS A 96 -5.13 17.42 -4.65
N MET A 97 -5.59 16.35 -5.29
CA MET A 97 -4.88 15.61 -6.32
C MET A 97 -5.38 15.90 -7.75
N SER A 98 -6.36 16.80 -7.91
CA SER A 98 -6.98 17.10 -9.21
C SER A 98 -6.03 17.74 -10.24
N PHE A 99 -4.87 18.27 -9.79
CA PHE A 99 -3.83 18.76 -10.69
C PHE A 99 -3.13 17.64 -11.48
N ILE A 100 -3.28 16.38 -11.06
CA ILE A 100 -2.80 15.21 -11.80
C ILE A 100 -3.88 14.85 -12.83
N LYS A 101 -3.59 15.06 -14.13
CA LYS A 101 -4.55 14.86 -15.21
C LYS A 101 -5.22 13.49 -15.18
N ASP A 102 -4.45 12.41 -15.07
CA ASP A 102 -4.97 11.03 -15.02
C ASP A 102 -5.95 10.82 -13.84
N PHE A 103 -5.73 11.48 -12.71
CA PHE A 103 -6.62 11.39 -11.54
C PHE A 103 -7.93 12.13 -11.80
N SER A 104 -7.85 13.34 -12.36
CA SER A 104 -9.04 14.12 -12.70
C SER A 104 -9.93 13.38 -13.69
N GLU A 105 -9.36 12.77 -14.73
CA GLU A 105 -10.09 11.96 -15.71
C GLU A 105 -10.66 10.66 -15.08
N PHE A 106 -9.87 10.00 -14.23
CA PHE A 106 -10.30 8.81 -13.52
C PHE A 106 -11.57 9.05 -12.70
N TYR A 107 -11.62 10.12 -11.91
CA TYR A 107 -12.78 10.42 -11.05
C TYR A 107 -14.00 10.87 -11.83
N LYS A 108 -13.85 11.48 -12.99
CA LYS A 108 -14.98 11.80 -13.89
C LYS A 108 -15.61 10.55 -14.49
N LYS A 109 -14.82 9.49 -14.73
CA LYS A 109 -15.27 8.24 -15.36
C LYS A 109 -15.77 7.19 -14.39
N ASN A 110 -15.31 7.23 -13.12
CA ASN A 110 -15.58 6.20 -12.12
C ASN A 110 -16.48 6.75 -11.01
N GLU A 111 -17.76 6.89 -11.28
CA GLU A 111 -18.77 7.32 -10.30
C GLU A 111 -19.07 6.25 -9.23
N LEU A 112 -18.70 4.98 -9.49
CA LEU A 112 -19.04 3.83 -8.65
C LEU A 112 -17.86 3.36 -7.79
N MET A 113 -17.33 4.25 -6.95
CA MET A 113 -16.34 3.90 -5.92
C MET A 113 -17.03 3.74 -4.57
N TYR A 114 -16.83 2.59 -3.95
CA TYR A 114 -17.38 2.24 -2.65
C TYR A 114 -16.28 2.17 -1.60
N PHE A 115 -16.51 2.78 -0.44
CA PHE A 115 -15.63 2.71 0.72
C PHE A 115 -16.31 1.90 1.81
N LEU A 116 -15.77 0.74 2.13
CA LEU A 116 -16.37 -0.22 3.04
C LEU A 116 -15.52 -0.38 4.30
N GLU A 117 -16.11 -0.20 5.47
CA GLU A 117 -15.45 -0.45 6.75
C GLU A 117 -15.25 -1.96 6.97
N HIS A 118 -14.04 -2.35 7.39
CA HIS A 118 -13.62 -3.74 7.55
C HIS A 118 -13.82 -4.56 6.27
N GLY A 119 -13.42 -3.96 5.14
CA GLY A 119 -13.66 -4.51 3.82
C GLY A 119 -13.01 -5.87 3.61
N GLU A 120 -11.83 -6.12 4.18
CA GLU A 120 -11.11 -7.40 4.13
C GLU A 120 -11.86 -8.56 4.80
N GLN A 121 -12.76 -8.26 5.74
CA GLN A 121 -13.60 -9.28 6.42
C GLN A 121 -14.91 -9.56 5.66
N LYS A 122 -15.34 -8.63 4.81
CA LYS A 122 -16.63 -8.67 4.12
C LYS A 122 -16.52 -9.05 2.65
N ILE A 123 -15.41 -8.67 2.01
CA ILE A 123 -15.20 -8.82 0.56
C ILE A 123 -13.89 -9.57 0.30
N GLN A 124 -14.00 -10.79 -0.19
CA GLN A 124 -12.86 -11.67 -0.44
C GLN A 124 -11.82 -11.05 -1.39
N ALA A 125 -12.24 -10.25 -2.37
CA ALA A 125 -11.33 -9.56 -3.27
C ALA A 125 -10.45 -8.53 -2.53
N ILE A 126 -10.96 -7.88 -1.47
CA ILE A 126 -10.15 -6.96 -0.64
C ILE A 126 -9.13 -7.74 0.18
N ALA A 127 -9.50 -8.90 0.73
CA ALA A 127 -8.57 -9.78 1.44
C ALA A 127 -7.45 -10.27 0.50
N CYS A 128 -7.78 -10.67 -0.74
CA CYS A 128 -6.78 -11.02 -1.75
C CYS A 128 -5.82 -9.86 -2.04
N ALA A 129 -6.35 -8.66 -2.26
CA ALA A 129 -5.56 -7.46 -2.51
C ALA A 129 -4.64 -7.12 -1.33
N SER A 130 -5.11 -7.25 -0.10
CA SER A 130 -4.34 -7.03 1.13
C SER A 130 -3.16 -8.02 1.25
N ILE A 131 -3.39 -9.31 0.94
CA ILE A 131 -2.34 -10.34 0.94
C ILE A 131 -1.29 -10.05 -0.12
N ILE A 132 -1.69 -9.72 -1.35
CA ILE A 132 -0.76 -9.35 -2.42
C ILE A 132 0.05 -8.12 -2.02
N ALA A 133 -0.60 -7.08 -1.48
CA ALA A 133 0.09 -5.87 -1.02
C ALA A 133 1.12 -6.18 0.08
N ARG A 134 0.79 -7.04 1.05
CA ARG A 134 1.72 -7.46 2.11
C ARG A 134 2.91 -8.24 1.57
N HIS A 135 2.69 -9.16 0.64
CA HIS A 135 3.75 -9.89 -0.05
C HIS A 135 4.74 -8.93 -0.75
N TYR A 136 4.24 -7.95 -1.50
CA TYR A 136 5.10 -6.95 -2.14
C TYR A 136 5.84 -6.06 -1.14
N LEU A 137 5.22 -5.73 0.00
CA LEU A 137 5.88 -5.01 1.09
C LEU A 137 7.03 -5.85 1.68
N ASN A 138 6.79 -7.13 1.95
CA ASN A 138 7.81 -8.03 2.50
C ASN A 138 9.01 -8.16 1.55
N ASN A 139 8.76 -8.36 0.26
CA ASN A 139 9.80 -8.41 -0.77
C ASN A 139 10.56 -7.08 -0.89
N TYR A 140 9.85 -5.96 -0.82
CA TYR A 140 10.48 -4.64 -0.81
C TYR A 140 11.41 -4.46 0.39
N MET A 141 10.97 -4.86 1.58
CA MET A 141 11.79 -4.78 2.80
C MET A 141 12.99 -5.72 2.74
N LYS A 142 12.82 -6.94 2.23
CA LYS A 142 13.93 -7.87 2.00
C LYS A 142 14.99 -7.27 1.08
N ASN A 143 14.59 -6.76 -0.08
CA ASN A 143 15.50 -6.11 -1.02
C ASN A 143 16.20 -4.89 -0.39
N GLN A 144 15.50 -4.12 0.46
CA GLN A 144 16.10 -3.02 1.20
C GLN A 144 17.14 -3.53 2.21
N ASN A 145 16.85 -4.61 2.94
CA ASN A 145 17.76 -5.24 3.88
C ASN A 145 19.04 -5.70 3.16
N ASP A 146 18.89 -6.41 2.05
CA ASP A 146 20.00 -6.94 1.25
C ASP A 146 20.86 -5.78 0.70
N LYS A 147 20.22 -4.74 0.17
CA LYS A 147 20.93 -3.55 -0.38
C LYS A 147 21.78 -2.83 0.63
N TRP A 148 21.33 -2.73 1.88
CA TRP A 148 22.01 -1.98 2.92
C TRP A 148 22.84 -2.86 3.87
N GLY A 149 22.76 -4.19 3.77
CA GLY A 149 23.35 -5.09 4.76
C GLY A 149 22.86 -4.75 6.18
N PHE A 150 21.55 -4.44 6.32
CA PHE A 150 20.94 -3.97 7.56
C PHE A 150 19.51 -4.48 7.66
N ASN A 151 19.15 -5.09 8.79
CA ASN A 151 17.82 -5.69 8.99
C ASN A 151 16.83 -4.65 9.51
N PHE A 152 16.06 -4.02 8.61
CA PHE A 152 15.05 -3.03 8.96
C PHE A 152 13.79 -3.67 9.54
N LEU A 153 13.34 -3.20 10.69
CA LEU A 153 12.07 -3.59 11.29
C LEU A 153 10.92 -2.72 10.76
N LEU A 154 9.74 -3.34 10.62
CA LEU A 154 8.50 -2.62 10.33
C LEU A 154 7.88 -2.06 11.61
N GLY A 155 7.19 -0.91 11.49
CA GLY A 155 6.45 -0.28 12.57
C GLY A 155 7.08 1.03 13.05
N ALA A 156 6.67 1.47 14.27
CA ALA A 156 7.12 2.73 14.89
C ALA A 156 7.35 2.56 16.41
N ASN A 157 7.71 1.36 16.84
CA ASN A 157 7.99 1.06 18.26
C ASN A 157 9.42 1.46 18.65
N GLN A 158 9.75 1.28 19.94
CA GLN A 158 11.05 1.64 20.49
C GLN A 158 12.24 0.91 19.80
N LYS A 159 12.04 -0.35 19.37
CA LYS A 159 13.06 -1.12 18.66
C LYS A 159 13.40 -0.47 17.31
N VAL A 160 12.39 0.00 16.57
CA VAL A 160 12.59 0.75 15.32
C VAL A 160 13.34 2.07 15.56
N LYS A 161 13.02 2.78 16.64
CA LYS A 161 13.75 4.00 17.05
C LYS A 161 15.23 3.74 17.31
N SER A 162 15.54 2.66 18.02
CA SER A 162 16.93 2.26 18.28
C SER A 162 17.69 1.97 16.98
N GLN A 163 17.05 1.30 16.02
CA GLN A 163 17.63 1.01 14.72
C GLN A 163 17.96 2.27 13.90
N ILE A 164 17.21 3.35 14.06
CA ILE A 164 17.52 4.61 13.37
C ILE A 164 18.88 5.16 13.81
N ASN A 165 19.14 5.11 15.11
CA ASN A 165 20.44 5.55 15.65
C ASN A 165 21.58 4.66 15.16
N GLU A 166 21.37 3.33 15.14
CA GLU A 166 22.34 2.36 14.64
C GLU A 166 22.61 2.58 13.14
N PHE A 167 21.56 2.69 12.33
CA PHE A 167 21.68 2.96 10.89
C PHE A 167 22.40 4.28 10.63
N THR A 168 22.06 5.33 11.39
CA THR A 168 22.70 6.65 11.24
C THR A 168 24.19 6.61 11.53
N LYS A 169 24.61 5.88 12.58
CA LYS A 169 26.01 5.69 12.91
C LYS A 169 26.76 4.94 11.81
N LYS A 170 26.14 3.93 11.20
CA LYS A 170 26.78 3.08 10.20
C LYS A 170 26.80 3.72 8.80
N PHE A 171 25.73 4.40 8.40
CA PHE A 171 25.53 4.83 7.01
C PHE A 171 25.39 6.36 6.84
N GLY A 172 25.33 7.10 7.92
CA GLY A 172 25.17 8.56 7.91
C GLY A 172 23.71 9.03 7.82
N LYS A 173 23.43 10.17 8.42
CA LYS A 173 22.09 10.78 8.51
C LYS A 173 21.47 11.08 7.14
N GLN A 174 22.28 11.42 6.14
CA GLN A 174 21.86 11.74 4.78
C GLN A 174 21.18 10.56 4.05
N ASN A 175 21.37 9.34 4.54
CA ASN A 175 20.75 8.15 3.94
C ASN A 175 19.42 7.75 4.59
N LEU A 176 19.05 8.35 5.73
CA LEU A 176 17.80 8.02 6.43
C LEU A 176 16.57 8.21 5.56
N GLU A 177 16.46 9.29 4.81
CA GLU A 177 15.29 9.56 3.95
C GLU A 177 15.05 8.51 2.86
N LYS A 178 16.08 7.70 2.55
CA LYS A 178 15.97 6.62 1.56
C LYS A 178 15.31 5.37 2.14
N VAL A 179 15.32 5.20 3.47
CA VAL A 179 14.97 3.95 4.13
C VAL A 179 13.86 4.07 5.18
N ILE A 180 13.55 5.28 5.65
CA ILE A 180 12.49 5.53 6.63
C ILE A 180 11.51 6.60 6.15
N LYS A 181 10.30 6.60 6.74
CA LYS A 181 9.34 7.68 6.63
C LYS A 181 9.60 8.70 7.73
N THR A 182 10.04 9.91 7.37
CA THR A 182 10.59 10.91 8.31
C THR A 182 9.53 11.69 9.10
N ASN A 183 8.25 11.60 8.73
CA ASN A 183 7.17 12.33 9.41
C ASN A 183 6.61 11.64 10.67
N PHE A 184 7.03 10.44 10.97
CA PHE A 184 6.70 9.81 12.24
C PHE A 184 7.55 10.44 13.34
N LYS A 185 6.90 10.95 14.41
CA LYS A 185 7.60 11.43 15.60
C LYS A 185 8.36 10.24 16.19
N ILE A 186 9.64 10.27 15.99
CA ILE A 186 10.58 9.26 16.45
C ILE A 186 11.20 9.74 17.75
#